data_8b6a8de83e6747cb9062c7168ed3f515
#
_entry.id   8b6a8de83e6747cb9062c7168ed3f515
#
_cell.length_a   1.000
_cell.length_b   1.000
_cell.length_c   1.000
_cell.angle_alpha   90.00
_cell.angle_beta   90.00
_cell.angle_gamma   90.00
#
_symmetry.space_group_name_H-M   'P 1'
#
loop_
_entity.id
_entity.type
_entity.pdbx_description
1 polymer ?
#
loop_
_entity_poly.entity_id
_entity_poly.type
_entity_poly.pdbx_seq_one_letter_code
_entity_poly.pdbx_strand_id
1 'polypeptide(L)'
;MLVTFTNRHGGVSQGVYSSLNLGDHVGDIAADVSRNRGVLTALHGPMQFMDQVHGNRVAVIEKVTDLAPTADALVTGISGITLAVMVADCIPLLLTSKQAVSAVHVGRRGLVNNVAIKAIEVMREMGAQDISAIIGPAICGRCYEVSAEIHQEVVSNFPMADSRTNSGSLALDLPKALSAVLQSAGISIDESQSACTVEDADLFSYRRDGVTGRQAGLVKL
;
A
#
# COMPACT_ATOMS: atom_id res chain seq x y z
N MET A 1 -1.09 14.30 13.09
CA MET A 1 -0.75 13.13 12.26
C MET A 1 -2.00 12.70 11.50
N LEU A 2 -1.90 12.46 10.19
CA LEU A 2 -2.97 11.90 9.35
C LEU A 2 -2.63 10.44 9.04
N VAL A 3 -3.61 9.55 9.14
CA VAL A 3 -3.60 8.18 8.62
C VAL A 3 -4.97 7.90 8.05
N THR A 4 -5.06 7.56 6.77
CA THR A 4 -6.34 7.26 6.13
C THR A 4 -6.15 6.40 4.89
N PHE A 5 -7.17 5.63 4.52
CA PHE A 5 -7.23 4.91 3.26
C PHE A 5 -8.42 5.43 2.46
N THR A 6 -8.21 5.66 1.16
CA THR A 6 -9.31 6.02 0.25
C THR A 6 -10.04 4.76 -0.21
N ASN A 7 -11.24 4.95 -0.70
CA ASN A 7 -12.00 3.95 -1.43
C ASN A 7 -12.24 4.45 -2.86
N ARG A 8 -13.10 3.76 -3.63
CA ARG A 8 -13.37 4.13 -5.02
C ARG A 8 -14.33 5.31 -5.21
N HIS A 9 -14.93 5.87 -4.14
CA HIS A 9 -15.97 6.88 -4.22
C HIS A 9 -15.42 8.32 -4.13
N GLY A 10 -16.19 9.28 -4.70
CA GLY A 10 -15.92 10.72 -4.56
C GLY A 10 -15.03 11.33 -5.64
N GLY A 11 -14.78 10.61 -6.72
CA GLY A 11 -14.01 11.09 -7.87
C GLY A 11 -14.86 11.33 -9.12
N VAL A 12 -14.18 11.56 -10.23
CA VAL A 12 -14.78 11.90 -11.54
C VAL A 12 -14.52 10.85 -12.62
N SER A 13 -13.64 9.89 -12.40
CA SER A 13 -13.35 8.81 -13.36
C SER A 13 -14.58 7.95 -13.62
N GLN A 14 -14.66 7.36 -14.83
CA GLN A 14 -15.83 6.63 -15.31
C GLN A 14 -15.51 5.16 -15.58
N GLY A 15 -16.55 4.35 -15.81
CA GLY A 15 -16.44 2.94 -16.20
C GLY A 15 -15.73 2.12 -15.13
N VAL A 16 -14.73 1.32 -15.53
CA VAL A 16 -13.95 0.44 -14.63
C VAL A 16 -13.11 1.21 -13.60
N TYR A 17 -12.91 2.51 -13.81
CA TYR A 17 -12.18 3.42 -12.92
C TYR A 17 -13.08 4.22 -11.97
N SER A 18 -14.39 4.00 -12.01
CA SER A 18 -15.38 4.79 -11.26
C SER A 18 -15.21 4.58 -9.76
N SER A 19 -14.97 5.68 -9.02
CA SER A 19 -14.88 7.05 -9.48
C SER A 19 -13.58 7.75 -9.04
N LEU A 20 -12.99 7.44 -7.86
CA LEU A 20 -11.79 8.08 -7.31
C LEU A 20 -10.52 7.28 -7.67
N ASN A 21 -10.31 7.03 -8.96
CA ASN A 21 -9.06 6.44 -9.40
C ASN A 21 -7.90 7.42 -9.25
N LEU A 22 -6.83 6.97 -8.59
CA LEU A 22 -5.60 7.75 -8.35
C LEU A 22 -4.42 7.27 -9.19
N GLY A 23 -4.57 6.13 -9.89
CA GLY A 23 -3.53 5.53 -10.72
C GLY A 23 -3.47 6.17 -12.11
N ASP A 24 -2.35 6.79 -12.45
CA ASP A 24 -2.07 7.41 -13.75
C ASP A 24 -1.50 6.44 -14.79
N HIS A 25 -1.14 5.23 -14.36
CA HIS A 25 -0.54 4.17 -15.17
C HIS A 25 -1.52 3.05 -15.56
N VAL A 26 -2.81 3.19 -15.25
CA VAL A 26 -3.81 2.11 -15.44
C VAL A 26 -4.66 2.25 -16.71
N GLY A 27 -4.45 3.32 -17.50
CA GLY A 27 -5.16 3.55 -18.76
C GLY A 27 -6.43 4.41 -18.64
N ASP A 28 -6.64 5.07 -17.49
CA ASP A 28 -7.71 6.05 -17.31
C ASP A 28 -7.38 7.40 -17.97
N ILE A 29 -8.36 8.27 -18.09
CA ILE A 29 -8.20 9.63 -18.62
C ILE A 29 -7.32 10.45 -17.65
N ALA A 30 -6.14 10.87 -18.12
CA ALA A 30 -5.17 11.59 -17.29
C ALA A 30 -5.74 12.85 -16.61
N ALA A 31 -6.64 13.58 -17.28
CA ALA A 31 -7.30 14.74 -16.70
C ALA A 31 -8.21 14.37 -15.51
N ASP A 32 -8.88 13.23 -15.57
CA ASP A 32 -9.75 12.77 -14.48
C ASP A 32 -8.93 12.30 -13.29
N VAL A 33 -7.84 11.56 -13.51
CA VAL A 33 -6.88 11.19 -12.46
C VAL A 33 -6.29 12.42 -11.79
N SER A 34 -5.91 13.44 -12.58
CA SER A 34 -5.40 14.72 -12.06
C SER A 34 -6.43 15.42 -11.17
N ARG A 35 -7.71 15.46 -11.58
CA ARG A 35 -8.80 16.01 -10.75
C ARG A 35 -8.98 15.22 -9.46
N ASN A 36 -8.97 13.89 -9.53
CA ASN A 36 -9.09 13.02 -8.34
C ASN A 36 -7.94 13.26 -7.35
N ARG A 37 -6.69 13.33 -7.83
CA ARG A 37 -5.53 13.68 -7.00
C ARG A 37 -5.66 15.10 -6.44
N GLY A 38 -6.21 16.06 -7.23
CA GLY A 38 -6.48 17.42 -6.79
C GLY A 38 -7.48 17.50 -5.63
N VAL A 39 -8.52 16.67 -5.62
CA VAL A 39 -9.48 16.57 -4.50
C VAL A 39 -8.73 16.17 -3.21
N LEU A 40 -7.89 15.14 -3.27
CA LEU A 40 -7.13 14.69 -2.09
C LEU A 40 -6.10 15.72 -1.64
N THR A 41 -5.43 16.39 -2.58
CA THR A 41 -4.47 17.47 -2.26
C THR A 41 -5.15 18.64 -1.57
N ALA A 42 -6.37 19.01 -1.99
CA ALA A 42 -7.14 20.07 -1.35
C ALA A 42 -7.55 19.70 0.10
N LEU A 43 -7.83 18.42 0.36
CA LEU A 43 -8.23 17.94 1.68
C LEU A 43 -7.05 17.70 2.64
N HIS A 44 -5.93 17.19 2.12
CA HIS A 44 -4.84 16.67 2.95
C HIS A 44 -3.52 17.42 2.81
N GLY A 45 -3.45 18.42 1.91
CA GLY A 45 -2.26 19.20 1.63
C GLY A 45 -1.36 18.59 0.54
N PRO A 46 -0.17 19.17 0.31
CA PRO A 46 0.78 18.71 -0.70
C PRO A 46 1.07 17.23 -0.57
N MET A 47 1.01 16.50 -1.69
CA MET A 47 1.04 15.04 -1.69
C MET A 47 2.13 14.51 -2.62
N GLN A 48 2.95 13.58 -2.12
CA GLN A 48 3.94 12.87 -2.91
C GLN A 48 3.46 11.45 -3.21
N PHE A 49 3.35 11.14 -4.49
CA PHE A 49 3.17 9.79 -5.02
C PHE A 49 4.54 9.19 -5.39
N MET A 50 4.57 7.88 -5.66
CA MET A 50 5.75 7.16 -6.17
C MET A 50 5.38 6.33 -7.40
N ASP A 51 6.37 6.09 -8.26
CA ASP A 51 6.31 5.10 -9.33
C ASP A 51 6.68 3.74 -8.77
N GLN A 52 5.64 2.90 -8.52
CA GLN A 52 5.74 1.61 -7.82
C GLN A 52 6.11 0.49 -8.80
N VAL A 53 7.22 -0.18 -8.54
CA VAL A 53 7.78 -1.21 -9.42
C VAL A 53 7.82 -2.60 -8.77
N HIS A 54 7.18 -2.78 -7.61
CA HIS A 54 7.21 -4.01 -6.79
C HIS A 54 8.65 -4.40 -6.37
N GLY A 55 9.49 -3.40 -6.16
CA GLY A 55 10.85 -3.53 -5.65
C GLY A 55 10.93 -3.37 -4.12
N ASN A 56 12.04 -2.81 -3.67
CA ASN A 56 12.26 -2.52 -2.24
C ASN A 56 13.04 -1.23 -2.02
N ARG A 57 13.07 -0.34 -3.02
CA ARG A 57 13.69 0.97 -2.88
C ARG A 57 12.83 1.86 -1.98
N VAL A 58 13.49 2.53 -1.04
CA VAL A 58 12.93 3.55 -0.18
C VAL A 58 13.42 4.92 -0.65
N ALA A 59 12.52 5.88 -0.83
CA ALA A 59 12.85 7.26 -1.15
C ALA A 59 12.52 8.18 0.03
N VAL A 60 13.52 8.95 0.48
CA VAL A 60 13.33 9.99 1.49
C VAL A 60 12.82 11.26 0.80
N ILE A 61 11.72 11.81 1.31
CA ILE A 61 11.04 12.96 0.72
C ILE A 61 11.25 14.19 1.61
N GLU A 62 12.03 15.14 1.10
CA GLU A 62 12.29 16.43 1.75
C GLU A 62 11.38 17.54 1.23
N LYS A 63 10.85 17.37 0.02
CA LYS A 63 9.88 18.26 -0.62
C LYS A 63 9.03 17.48 -1.63
N VAL A 64 7.80 17.96 -1.85
CA VAL A 64 6.95 17.42 -2.91
C VAL A 64 7.48 17.84 -4.28
N THR A 65 7.50 16.91 -5.23
CA THR A 65 7.93 17.13 -6.61
C THR A 65 6.90 16.57 -7.57
N ASP A 66 6.78 17.17 -8.76
CA ASP A 66 5.89 16.68 -9.81
C ASP A 66 6.35 15.32 -10.36
N LEU A 67 7.64 15.04 -10.30
CA LEU A 67 8.22 13.77 -10.73
C LEU A 67 8.17 12.76 -9.58
N ALA A 68 7.38 11.71 -9.76
CA ALA A 68 7.31 10.63 -8.80
C ALA A 68 8.63 9.85 -8.74
N PRO A 69 9.24 9.65 -7.56
CA PRO A 69 10.42 8.79 -7.45
C PRO A 69 10.04 7.33 -7.73
N THR A 70 10.87 6.63 -8.48
CA THR A 70 10.75 5.17 -8.65
C THR A 70 11.13 4.49 -7.34
N ALA A 71 10.15 4.04 -6.58
CA ALA A 71 10.30 3.44 -5.25
C ALA A 71 9.06 2.62 -4.89
N ASP A 72 9.16 1.79 -3.86
CA ASP A 72 8.03 1.07 -3.26
C ASP A 72 7.84 1.44 -1.77
N ALA A 73 8.61 2.42 -1.29
CA ALA A 73 8.36 3.09 -0.02
C ALA A 73 8.79 4.55 -0.08
N LEU A 74 8.00 5.42 0.53
CA LEU A 74 8.32 6.82 0.78
C LEU A 74 8.47 7.04 2.28
N VAL A 75 9.45 7.83 2.69
CA VAL A 75 9.65 8.22 4.09
C VAL A 75 9.82 9.74 4.16
N THR A 76 9.24 10.40 5.16
CA THR A 76 9.50 11.81 5.43
C THR A 76 9.49 12.11 6.93
N GLY A 77 10.38 13.02 7.35
CA GLY A 77 10.35 13.70 8.64
C GLY A 77 9.82 15.13 8.55
N ILE A 78 9.35 15.55 7.37
CA ILE A 78 8.88 16.93 7.15
C ILE A 78 7.38 17.01 7.38
N SER A 79 6.98 17.85 8.35
CA SER A 79 5.56 18.12 8.60
C SER A 79 4.89 18.81 7.41
N GLY A 80 3.63 18.44 7.16
CA GLY A 80 2.84 19.04 6.07
C GLY A 80 2.95 18.34 4.72
N ILE A 81 3.88 17.39 4.53
CA ILE A 81 3.94 16.54 3.32
C ILE A 81 3.09 15.28 3.58
N THR A 82 2.13 15.03 2.71
CA THR A 82 1.37 13.77 2.70
C THR A 82 2.04 12.77 1.76
N LEU A 83 2.37 11.59 2.25
CA LEU A 83 2.88 10.47 1.44
C LEU A 83 1.70 9.60 1.02
N ALA A 84 1.71 9.15 -0.24
CA ALA A 84 0.66 8.32 -0.82
C ALA A 84 1.22 7.00 -1.39
N VAL A 85 0.62 5.87 -1.03
CA VAL A 85 0.84 4.57 -1.64
C VAL A 85 -0.42 4.09 -2.34
N MET A 86 -0.34 3.77 -3.63
CA MET A 86 -1.48 3.35 -4.45
C MET A 86 -1.56 1.83 -4.53
N VAL A 87 -2.76 1.28 -4.40
CA VAL A 87 -2.99 -0.16 -4.43
C VAL A 87 -4.31 -0.53 -5.13
N ALA A 88 -4.34 -1.76 -5.64
CA ALA A 88 -5.52 -2.56 -5.93
C ALA A 88 -5.09 -4.02 -5.73
N ASP A 89 -5.26 -4.53 -4.50
CA ASP A 89 -4.89 -5.82 -3.92
C ASP A 89 -3.60 -5.87 -3.11
N CYS A 90 -2.50 -5.20 -3.52
CA CYS A 90 -1.29 -5.12 -2.68
C CYS A 90 -1.60 -4.40 -1.36
N ILE A 91 -0.78 -4.64 -0.34
CA ILE A 91 -0.98 -4.07 0.99
C ILE A 91 -0.47 -2.63 1.01
N PRO A 92 -1.31 -1.62 1.31
CA PRO A 92 -0.86 -0.29 1.66
C PRO A 92 -0.48 -0.29 3.14
N LEU A 93 0.82 -0.34 3.43
CA LEU A 93 1.33 -0.26 4.79
C LEU A 93 1.70 1.19 5.11
N LEU A 94 1.14 1.74 6.19
CA LEU A 94 1.49 3.05 6.71
C LEU A 94 2.27 2.89 8.02
N LEU A 95 3.45 3.50 8.10
CA LEU A 95 4.27 3.51 9.30
C LEU A 95 4.27 4.91 9.91
N THR A 96 4.15 4.97 11.22
CA THR A 96 4.05 6.23 11.97
C THR A 96 4.98 6.25 13.17
N SER A 97 5.59 7.40 13.42
CA SER A 97 6.29 7.75 14.65
C SER A 97 6.19 9.26 14.90
N LYS A 98 6.78 9.75 15.97
CA LYS A 98 6.83 11.19 16.25
C LYS A 98 7.81 11.94 15.33
N GLN A 99 8.82 11.24 14.77
CA GLN A 99 9.91 11.84 14.02
C GLN A 99 9.74 11.68 12.51
N ALA A 100 9.10 10.61 12.05
CA ALA A 100 8.92 10.32 10.64
C ALA A 100 7.68 9.47 10.39
N VAL A 101 7.20 9.52 9.14
CA VAL A 101 6.12 8.65 8.63
C VAL A 101 6.56 8.01 7.33
N SER A 102 5.94 6.87 6.99
CA SER A 102 6.23 6.16 5.74
C SER A 102 4.96 5.59 5.12
N ALA A 103 4.89 5.62 3.79
CA ALA A 103 3.89 4.94 2.98
C ALA A 103 4.59 3.85 2.14
N VAL A 104 4.22 2.58 2.35
CA VAL A 104 4.93 1.41 1.80
C VAL A 104 4.00 0.54 0.98
N HIS A 105 4.41 0.22 -0.24
CA HIS A 105 3.73 -0.69 -1.14
C HIS A 105 4.24 -2.12 -0.93
N VAL A 106 3.44 -2.96 -0.29
CA VAL A 106 3.83 -4.34 -0.01
C VAL A 106 2.99 -5.31 -0.86
N GLY A 107 3.45 -5.57 -2.07
CA GLY A 107 3.00 -6.70 -2.87
C GLY A 107 3.79 -7.97 -2.53
N ARG A 108 3.51 -9.09 -3.20
CA ARG A 108 4.22 -10.36 -2.99
C ARG A 108 5.76 -10.20 -3.09
N ARG A 109 6.23 -9.54 -4.16
CA ARG A 109 7.67 -9.27 -4.34
C ARG A 109 8.22 -8.34 -3.26
N GLY A 110 7.45 -7.32 -2.86
CA GLY A 110 7.84 -6.40 -1.80
C GLY A 110 7.99 -7.09 -0.46
N LEU A 111 7.10 -8.05 -0.12
CA LEU A 111 7.25 -8.89 1.07
C LEU A 111 8.54 -9.70 1.02
N VAL A 112 8.78 -10.43 -0.07
CA VAL A 112 9.98 -11.26 -0.25
C VAL A 112 11.26 -10.42 -0.20
N ASN A 113 11.24 -9.20 -0.75
CA ASN A 113 12.38 -8.29 -0.77
C ASN A 113 12.49 -7.41 0.49
N ASN A 114 11.64 -7.65 1.51
CA ASN A 114 11.65 -6.96 2.81
C ASN A 114 11.50 -5.44 2.72
N VAL A 115 10.66 -4.91 1.81
CA VAL A 115 10.46 -3.46 1.63
C VAL A 115 9.99 -2.77 2.91
N ALA A 116 9.13 -3.41 3.70
CA ALA A 116 8.64 -2.87 4.97
C ALA A 116 9.78 -2.70 6.00
N ILE A 117 10.65 -3.70 6.13
CA ILE A 117 11.81 -3.65 7.04
C ILE A 117 12.78 -2.55 6.61
N LYS A 118 13.05 -2.42 5.29
CA LYS A 118 13.90 -1.33 4.79
C LYS A 118 13.33 0.05 5.07
N ALA A 119 12.01 0.23 4.96
CA ALA A 119 11.37 1.48 5.32
C ALA A 119 11.51 1.79 6.82
N ILE A 120 11.36 0.79 7.68
CA ILE A 120 11.58 0.91 9.14
C ILE A 120 13.03 1.26 9.46
N GLU A 121 14.00 0.65 8.79
CA GLU A 121 15.43 0.96 8.94
C GLU A 121 15.71 2.43 8.61
N VAL A 122 15.23 2.93 7.46
CA VAL A 122 15.37 4.33 7.06
C VAL A 122 14.70 5.27 8.08
N MET A 123 13.50 4.94 8.58
CA MET A 123 12.86 5.72 9.63
C MET A 123 13.71 5.76 10.91
N ARG A 124 14.31 4.63 11.31
CA ARG A 124 15.21 4.56 12.48
C ARG A 124 16.49 5.39 12.29
N GLU A 125 17.08 5.36 11.09
CA GLU A 125 18.22 6.22 10.72
C GLU A 125 17.88 7.73 10.81
N MET A 126 16.60 8.08 10.57
CA MET A 126 16.07 9.43 10.76
C MET A 126 15.70 9.75 12.23
N GLY A 127 16.00 8.84 13.16
CA GLY A 127 15.76 9.00 14.60
C GLY A 127 14.36 8.59 15.05
N ALA A 128 13.58 7.90 14.21
CA ALA A 128 12.25 7.42 14.59
C ALA A 128 12.33 6.37 15.70
N GLN A 129 11.53 6.59 16.75
CA GLN A 129 11.30 5.68 17.87
C GLN A 129 9.80 5.35 17.93
N ASP A 130 9.46 4.27 18.64
CA ASP A 130 8.05 3.86 18.84
C ASP A 130 7.26 3.79 17.52
N ILE A 131 7.86 3.15 16.50
CA ILE A 131 7.22 3.00 15.19
C ILE A 131 6.03 2.07 15.32
N SER A 132 4.88 2.50 14.79
CA SER A 132 3.65 1.72 14.67
C SER A 132 3.28 1.53 13.21
N ALA A 133 2.69 0.39 12.89
CA ALA A 133 2.24 0.01 11.56
C ALA A 133 0.72 -0.03 11.49
N ILE A 134 0.15 0.52 10.42
CA ILE A 134 -1.25 0.43 10.09
C ILE A 134 -1.38 -0.29 8.75
N ILE A 135 -2.07 -1.43 8.73
CA ILE A 135 -2.32 -2.23 7.54
C ILE A 135 -3.68 -1.86 6.98
N GLY A 136 -3.70 -1.37 5.74
CA GLY A 136 -4.93 -1.00 5.05
C GLY A 136 -5.53 -2.14 4.22
N PRO A 137 -6.59 -1.83 3.42
CA PRO A 137 -7.29 -2.80 2.60
C PRO A 137 -6.38 -3.47 1.57
N ALA A 138 -6.41 -4.80 1.53
CA ALA A 138 -5.61 -5.64 0.63
C ALA A 138 -6.34 -6.94 0.31
N ILE A 139 -5.87 -7.70 -0.66
CA ILE A 139 -6.42 -9.02 -0.97
C ILE A 139 -6.16 -9.99 0.19
N CYS A 140 -7.19 -10.69 0.65
CA CYS A 140 -7.05 -11.67 1.73
C CYS A 140 -6.54 -13.03 1.24
N GLY A 141 -6.10 -13.86 2.18
CA GLY A 141 -5.58 -15.19 1.90
C GLY A 141 -6.56 -16.14 1.21
N ARG A 142 -7.87 -15.93 1.37
CA ARG A 142 -8.90 -16.75 0.68
C ARG A 142 -9.14 -16.36 -0.78
N CYS A 143 -8.72 -15.14 -1.16
CA CYS A 143 -8.94 -14.60 -2.50
C CYS A 143 -7.67 -14.55 -3.36
N TYR A 144 -6.47 -14.67 -2.75
CA TYR A 144 -5.21 -14.57 -3.46
C TYR A 144 -4.68 -15.94 -3.91
N GLU A 145 -5.41 -16.60 -4.81
CA GLU A 145 -4.97 -17.83 -5.47
C GLU A 145 -3.67 -17.62 -6.27
N VAL A 146 -2.74 -18.56 -6.17
CA VAL A 146 -1.43 -18.54 -6.84
C VAL A 146 -1.05 -19.93 -7.36
N SER A 147 -0.07 -20.01 -8.28
CA SER A 147 0.49 -21.29 -8.70
C SER A 147 1.27 -21.98 -7.57
N ALA A 148 1.49 -23.29 -7.71
CA ALA A 148 2.24 -24.07 -6.73
C ALA A 148 3.68 -23.55 -6.56
N GLU A 149 4.32 -23.12 -7.64
CA GLU A 149 5.68 -22.58 -7.61
C GLU A 149 5.74 -21.28 -6.80
N ILE A 150 4.79 -20.36 -7.03
CA ILE A 150 4.70 -19.09 -6.31
C ILE A 150 4.38 -19.34 -4.84
N HIS A 151 3.47 -20.27 -4.56
CA HIS A 151 3.12 -20.64 -3.20
C HIS A 151 4.34 -21.15 -2.45
N GLN A 152 5.06 -22.12 -3.02
CA GLN A 152 6.25 -22.70 -2.42
C GLN A 152 7.37 -21.67 -2.20
N GLU A 153 7.63 -20.81 -3.21
CA GLU A 153 8.61 -19.71 -3.11
C GLU A 153 8.37 -18.84 -1.88
N VAL A 154 7.11 -18.43 -1.67
CA VAL A 154 6.78 -17.52 -0.57
C VAL A 154 6.72 -18.24 0.77
N VAL A 155 6.03 -19.38 0.85
CA VAL A 155 5.80 -20.09 2.12
C VAL A 155 7.11 -20.65 2.70
N SER A 156 8.08 -21.00 1.86
CA SER A 156 9.40 -21.45 2.34
C SER A 156 10.12 -20.39 3.18
N ASN A 157 9.91 -19.10 2.91
CA ASN A 157 10.52 -18.00 3.65
C ASN A 157 9.54 -17.33 4.63
N PHE A 158 8.26 -17.41 4.36
CA PHE A 158 7.17 -16.79 5.12
C PHE A 158 6.06 -17.81 5.40
N PRO A 159 6.26 -18.77 6.32
CA PRO A 159 5.29 -19.85 6.57
C PRO A 159 3.90 -19.34 6.96
N MET A 160 3.81 -18.15 7.55
CA MET A 160 2.53 -17.51 7.91
C MET A 160 1.71 -17.08 6.70
N ALA A 161 2.31 -17.06 5.49
CA ALA A 161 1.60 -16.78 4.24
C ALA A 161 0.79 -17.98 3.73
N ASP A 162 1.00 -19.19 4.26
CA ASP A 162 0.28 -20.38 3.79
C ASP A 162 -1.23 -20.20 3.97
N SER A 163 -1.95 -20.35 2.87
CA SER A 163 -3.40 -20.21 2.81
C SER A 163 -4.02 -21.06 1.71
N ARG A 164 -5.34 -21.16 1.77
CA ARG A 164 -6.17 -21.81 0.76
C ARG A 164 -7.37 -20.95 0.42
N THR A 165 -7.79 -21.00 -0.84
CA THR A 165 -9.08 -20.42 -1.23
C THR A 165 -10.25 -21.20 -0.65
N ASN A 166 -11.45 -20.65 -0.73
CA ASN A 166 -12.67 -21.37 -0.33
C ASN A 166 -12.93 -22.64 -1.17
N SER A 167 -12.35 -22.74 -2.37
CA SER A 167 -12.39 -23.92 -3.24
C SER A 167 -11.24 -24.92 -2.95
N GLY A 168 -10.32 -24.61 -2.03
CA GLY A 168 -9.20 -25.47 -1.67
C GLY A 168 -7.93 -25.26 -2.49
N SER A 169 -7.91 -24.35 -3.47
CA SER A 169 -6.72 -24.01 -4.25
C SER A 169 -5.64 -23.37 -3.38
N LEU A 170 -4.37 -23.50 -3.80
CA LEU A 170 -3.24 -22.84 -3.13
C LEU A 170 -3.38 -21.32 -3.19
N ALA A 171 -3.21 -20.67 -2.06
CA ALA A 171 -3.34 -19.23 -1.91
C ALA A 171 -2.29 -18.66 -0.95
N LEU A 172 -2.11 -17.35 -0.94
CA LEU A 172 -1.19 -16.66 -0.03
C LEU A 172 -1.93 -15.62 0.81
N ASP A 173 -1.71 -15.64 2.10
CA ASP A 173 -2.13 -14.59 3.04
C ASP A 173 -0.96 -13.64 3.30
N LEU A 174 -0.78 -12.65 2.41
CA LEU A 174 0.29 -11.67 2.53
C LEU A 174 0.11 -10.74 3.74
N PRO A 175 -1.10 -10.26 4.09
CA PRO A 175 -1.32 -9.49 5.30
C PRO A 175 -0.86 -10.23 6.55
N LYS A 176 -1.25 -11.49 6.73
CA LYS A 176 -0.84 -12.31 7.87
C LYS A 176 0.67 -12.51 7.94
N ALA A 177 1.32 -12.75 6.80
CA ALA A 177 2.79 -12.88 6.74
C ALA A 177 3.49 -11.57 7.07
N LEU A 178 3.00 -10.44 6.56
CA LEU A 178 3.52 -9.11 6.88
C LEU A 178 3.40 -8.80 8.36
N SER A 179 2.24 -9.09 8.97
CA SER A 179 2.01 -8.90 10.41
C SER A 179 3.03 -9.69 11.24
N ALA A 180 3.32 -10.95 10.88
CA ALA A 180 4.33 -11.76 11.56
C ALA A 180 5.75 -11.15 11.43
N VAL A 181 6.11 -10.63 10.25
CA VAL A 181 7.40 -9.95 10.03
C VAL A 181 7.52 -8.70 10.89
N LEU A 182 6.49 -7.86 10.92
CA LEU A 182 6.46 -6.62 11.69
C LEU A 182 6.51 -6.90 13.20
N GLN A 183 5.75 -7.89 13.68
CA GLN A 183 5.80 -8.31 15.09
C GLN A 183 7.20 -8.79 15.49
N SER A 184 7.86 -9.57 14.63
CA SER A 184 9.23 -10.04 14.87
C SER A 184 10.25 -8.89 14.91
N ALA A 185 9.96 -7.77 14.23
CA ALA A 185 10.76 -6.54 14.29
C ALA A 185 10.41 -5.62 15.47
N GLY A 186 9.49 -6.05 16.36
CA GLY A 186 9.06 -5.29 17.53
C GLY A 186 8.10 -4.12 17.20
N ILE A 187 7.42 -4.17 16.06
CA ILE A 187 6.50 -3.13 15.62
C ILE A 187 5.08 -3.46 16.09
N SER A 188 4.40 -2.50 16.72
CA SER A 188 2.97 -2.60 17.00
C SER A 188 2.14 -2.43 15.72
N ILE A 189 1.05 -3.20 15.61
CA ILE A 189 0.26 -3.26 14.37
C ILE A 189 -1.20 -2.94 14.68
N ASP A 190 -1.78 -2.07 13.86
CA ASP A 190 -3.22 -1.80 13.80
C ASP A 190 -3.78 -2.34 12.48
N GLU A 191 -4.69 -3.30 12.57
CA GLU A 191 -5.39 -3.92 11.45
C GLU A 191 -6.88 -3.51 11.40
N SER A 192 -7.29 -2.54 12.20
CA SER A 192 -8.71 -2.11 12.31
C SER A 192 -9.29 -1.57 11.00
N GLN A 193 -8.44 -1.15 10.07
CA GLN A 193 -8.83 -0.66 8.74
C GLN A 193 -8.58 -1.68 7.62
N SER A 194 -8.24 -2.91 7.96
CA SER A 194 -8.07 -3.99 6.98
C SER A 194 -9.42 -4.45 6.43
N ALA A 195 -9.47 -4.64 5.11
CA ALA A 195 -10.60 -5.20 4.38
C ALA A 195 -10.12 -5.98 3.16
N CYS A 196 -10.88 -6.96 2.70
CA CYS A 196 -10.51 -7.67 1.48
C CYS A 196 -10.97 -6.89 0.24
N THR A 197 -10.03 -6.47 -0.60
CA THR A 197 -10.32 -5.70 -1.82
C THR A 197 -11.17 -6.48 -2.82
N VAL A 198 -11.09 -7.80 -2.85
CA VAL A 198 -11.92 -8.66 -3.72
C VAL A 198 -13.36 -8.76 -3.23
N GLU A 199 -13.54 -8.85 -1.91
CA GLU A 199 -14.86 -9.05 -1.29
C GLU A 199 -15.62 -7.73 -1.09
N ASP A 200 -14.90 -6.60 -0.96
CA ASP A 200 -15.48 -5.28 -0.79
C ASP A 200 -15.65 -4.56 -2.14
N ALA A 201 -16.89 -4.30 -2.52
CA ALA A 201 -17.22 -3.63 -3.78
C ALA A 201 -16.87 -2.13 -3.78
N ASP A 202 -16.68 -1.51 -2.63
CA ASP A 202 -16.27 -0.12 -2.48
C ASP A 202 -14.77 0.09 -2.70
N LEU A 203 -14.02 -1.00 -2.95
CA LEU A 203 -12.59 -0.98 -3.21
C LEU A 203 -12.26 -1.40 -4.64
N PHE A 204 -11.18 -0.85 -5.20
CA PHE A 204 -10.63 -1.34 -6.45
C PHE A 204 -9.86 -2.65 -6.20
N SER A 205 -10.07 -3.64 -7.06
CA SER A 205 -9.35 -4.90 -7.02
C SER A 205 -8.95 -5.36 -8.42
N TYR A 206 -7.66 -5.52 -8.64
CA TYR A 206 -7.14 -6.07 -9.89
C TYR A 206 -7.49 -7.55 -10.05
N ARG A 207 -7.49 -8.32 -8.96
CA ARG A 207 -7.84 -9.74 -8.96
C ARG A 207 -9.30 -9.96 -9.38
N ARG A 208 -10.22 -9.11 -8.91
CA ARG A 208 -11.63 -9.19 -9.25
C ARG A 208 -11.93 -8.69 -10.66
N ASP A 209 -11.38 -7.52 -11.02
CA ASP A 209 -11.84 -6.72 -12.16
C ASP A 209 -10.87 -6.74 -13.35
N GLY A 210 -9.60 -7.16 -13.17
CA GLY A 210 -8.54 -7.02 -14.17
C GLY A 210 -8.14 -5.56 -14.36
N VAL A 211 -8.74 -4.88 -15.33
CA VAL A 211 -8.53 -3.43 -15.53
C VAL A 211 -9.36 -2.66 -14.52
N THR A 212 -8.71 -1.88 -13.65
CA THR A 212 -9.39 -1.16 -12.57
C THR A 212 -8.56 0.03 -12.07
N GLY A 213 -9.18 0.91 -11.27
CA GLY A 213 -8.51 2.04 -10.63
C GLY A 213 -7.57 1.64 -9.49
N ARG A 214 -7.07 2.67 -8.80
CA ARG A 214 -6.23 2.52 -7.59
C ARG A 214 -6.79 3.39 -6.48
N GLN A 215 -7.00 2.80 -5.30
CA GLN A 215 -7.13 3.53 -4.03
C GLN A 215 -5.74 3.80 -3.45
N ALA A 216 -5.67 4.60 -2.39
CA ALA A 216 -4.41 4.91 -1.73
C ALA A 216 -4.49 4.85 -0.21
N GLY A 217 -3.36 4.49 0.41
CA GLY A 217 -3.06 4.81 1.80
C GLY A 217 -2.32 6.14 1.86
N LEU A 218 -2.73 7.01 2.79
CA LEU A 218 -2.21 8.36 2.98
C LEU A 218 -1.71 8.53 4.41
N VAL A 219 -0.48 9.03 4.56
CA VAL A 219 0.09 9.33 5.87
C VAL A 219 0.80 10.68 5.85
N LYS A 220 0.66 11.45 6.95
CA LYS A 220 1.32 12.74 7.14
C LYS A 220 1.69 12.93 8.60
N LEU A 221 2.91 13.44 8.84
CA LEU A 221 3.44 13.81 10.15
C LEU A 221 2.72 15.04 10.73
#